data_8eb07a9f0bc2ab33af522f2d6e3fef90
#
_entry.id   8eb07a9f0bc2ab33af522f2d6e3fef90
#
_cell.length_a   1.000
_cell.length_b   1.000
_cell.length_c   1.000
_cell.angle_alpha   90.00
_cell.angle_beta   90.00
_cell.angle_gamma   90.00
#
_symmetry.space_group_name_H-M   'P 1'
#
loop_
_entity.id
_entity.type
_entity.pdbx_description
1 polymer ?
#
loop_
_entity_poly.entity_id
_entity_poly.type
_entity_poly.pdbx_seq_one_letter_code
_entity_poly.pdbx_strand_id
1 'polypeptide(L)'
;MTREFFKVKGVVTHIGELVHIQREGIPDLYKKVLTLETIDGQILYPEIRNKKLTMLDEKEIYPNSTVEIEFSFEGSEKNSKRYNNVHIKSIKKL
;
A
#
# COMPACT_ATOMS: atom_id res chain seq x y z
N MET A 1 18.87 -9.78 -7.27
CA MET A 1 18.90 -8.38 -6.75
C MET A 1 17.99 -8.28 -5.53
N THR A 2 18.47 -7.69 -4.47
CA THR A 2 17.71 -7.50 -3.25
C THR A 2 16.94 -6.18 -3.35
N ARG A 3 15.62 -6.23 -3.12
CA ARG A 3 14.79 -5.03 -3.10
C ARG A 3 14.96 -4.34 -1.74
N GLU A 4 15.13 -3.03 -1.78
CA GLU A 4 15.18 -2.25 -0.55
C GLU A 4 13.77 -2.01 0.00
N PHE A 5 13.67 -2.04 1.32
CA PHE A 5 12.43 -1.74 2.03
C PHE A 5 12.66 -0.56 2.96
N PHE A 6 11.62 0.23 3.11
CA PHE A 6 11.61 1.42 3.93
C PHE A 6 10.50 1.30 4.96
N LYS A 7 10.64 1.99 6.09
CA LYS A 7 9.62 2.00 7.13
C LYS A 7 9.16 3.42 7.39
N VAL A 8 7.87 3.58 7.65
CA VAL A 8 7.28 4.86 8.06
C VAL A 8 6.14 4.61 9.00
N LYS A 9 5.97 5.54 9.96
CA LYS A 9 4.84 5.54 10.90
C LYS A 9 3.89 6.65 10.54
N GLY A 10 2.60 6.40 10.76
CA GLY A 10 1.59 7.41 10.50
C GLY A 10 0.20 6.93 10.86
N VAL A 11 -0.76 7.77 10.50
CA VAL A 11 -2.19 7.49 10.73
C VAL A 11 -2.84 7.18 9.40
N VAL A 12 -3.57 6.07 9.34
CA VAL A 12 -4.41 5.74 8.18
C VAL A 12 -5.62 6.65 8.24
N THR A 13 -5.74 7.58 7.30
CA THR A 13 -6.88 8.51 7.28
C THR A 13 -8.01 8.03 6.38
N HIS A 14 -7.69 7.17 5.41
CA HIS A 14 -8.69 6.63 4.49
C HIS A 14 -8.22 5.28 3.95
N ILE A 15 -9.17 4.37 3.76
CA ILE A 15 -8.96 3.09 3.09
C ILE A 15 -9.82 3.09 1.84
N GLY A 16 -9.16 3.04 0.68
CA GLY A 16 -9.86 3.04 -0.61
C GLY A 16 -10.64 1.75 -0.86
N GLU A 17 -11.50 1.80 -1.85
CA GLU A 17 -12.26 0.64 -2.26
C GLU A 17 -11.38 -0.41 -2.94
N LEU A 18 -11.86 -1.65 -2.97
CA LEU A 18 -11.15 -2.73 -3.67
C LEU A 18 -11.08 -2.42 -5.16
N VAL A 19 -9.87 -2.44 -5.70
CA VAL A 19 -9.62 -2.30 -7.13
C VAL A 19 -9.23 -3.66 -7.69
N HIS A 20 -9.88 -4.06 -8.77
CA HIS A 20 -9.58 -5.31 -9.47
C HIS A 20 -9.03 -4.98 -10.86
N ILE A 21 -7.84 -5.43 -11.13
CA ILE A 21 -7.17 -5.23 -12.42
C ILE A 21 -6.98 -6.59 -13.09
N GLN A 22 -7.64 -6.78 -14.24
CA GLN A 22 -7.44 -7.96 -15.06
C GLN A 22 -6.17 -7.80 -15.87
N ARG A 23 -5.39 -8.88 -15.95
CA ARG A 23 -4.12 -8.89 -16.68
C ARG A 23 -4.04 -10.16 -17.53
N GLU A 24 -3.59 -10.02 -18.78
CA GLU A 24 -3.39 -11.17 -19.67
C GLU A 24 -2.12 -11.94 -19.29
N GLY A 25 -2.21 -13.27 -19.24
CA GLY A 25 -1.07 -14.15 -19.07
C GLY A 25 -0.51 -14.21 -17.66
N ILE A 26 -1.05 -13.44 -16.73
CA ILE A 26 -0.66 -13.45 -15.31
C ILE A 26 -1.90 -13.31 -14.44
N PRO A 27 -1.82 -13.72 -13.16
CA PRO A 27 -2.97 -13.61 -12.27
C PRO A 27 -3.46 -12.16 -12.13
N ASP A 28 -4.76 -12.00 -11.93
CA ASP A 28 -5.38 -10.70 -11.69
C ASP A 28 -4.80 -10.04 -10.44
N LEU A 29 -4.80 -8.72 -10.44
CA LEU A 29 -4.36 -7.93 -9.30
C LEU A 29 -5.56 -7.38 -8.55
N TYR A 30 -5.59 -7.60 -7.24
CA TYR A 30 -6.54 -6.99 -6.32
C TYR A 30 -5.77 -6.08 -5.37
N LYS A 31 -6.23 -4.87 -5.19
CA LYS A 31 -5.55 -3.92 -4.30
C LYS A 31 -6.50 -2.92 -3.67
N LYS A 32 -6.06 -2.35 -2.55
CA LYS A 32 -6.63 -1.15 -1.96
C LYS A 32 -5.51 -0.13 -1.80
N VAL A 33 -5.83 1.14 -2.01
CA VAL A 33 -4.90 2.24 -1.78
C VAL A 33 -5.30 2.91 -0.47
N LEU A 34 -4.36 3.00 0.45
CA LEU A 34 -4.56 3.68 1.71
C LEU A 34 -4.12 5.13 1.58
N THR A 35 -4.70 6.01 2.39
CA THR A 35 -4.15 7.34 2.62
C THR A 35 -3.49 7.32 3.99
N LEU A 36 -2.19 7.55 4.02
CA LEU A 36 -1.39 7.55 5.24
C LEU A 36 -0.81 8.93 5.45
N GLU A 37 -1.13 9.55 6.58
CA GLU A 37 -0.49 10.79 7.00
C GLU A 37 0.65 10.44 7.96
N THR A 38 1.89 10.72 7.53
CA THR A 38 3.06 10.37 8.32
C THR A 38 3.23 11.34 9.51
N ILE A 39 4.05 10.93 10.47
CA ILE A 39 4.29 11.74 11.68
C ILE A 39 4.86 13.11 11.33
N ASP A 40 5.68 13.19 10.28
CA ASP A 40 6.27 14.47 9.84
C ASP A 40 5.38 15.25 8.87
N GLY A 41 4.13 14.85 8.70
CA GLY A 41 3.14 15.61 7.94
C GLY A 41 3.10 15.32 6.44
N GLN A 42 3.80 14.30 5.97
CA GLN A 42 3.71 13.88 4.58
C GLN A 42 2.47 13.02 4.36
N ILE A 43 1.94 13.04 3.14
CA ILE A 43 0.82 12.17 2.77
C ILE A 43 1.31 11.18 1.74
N LEU A 44 1.12 9.90 2.05
CA LEU A 44 1.46 8.79 1.17
C LEU A 44 0.22 8.02 0.77
N TYR A 45 0.27 7.39 -0.39
CA TYR A 45 -0.82 6.56 -0.91
C TYR A 45 -0.32 5.13 -1.14
N PRO A 46 0.02 4.39 -0.07
CA PRO A 46 0.54 3.04 -0.22
C PRO A 46 -0.54 2.07 -0.67
N GLU A 47 -0.13 1.12 -1.51
CA GLU A 47 -0.99 0.07 -2.00
C GLU A 47 -0.77 -1.21 -1.21
N ILE A 48 -1.86 -1.86 -0.83
CA ILE A 48 -1.82 -3.21 -0.25
C ILE A 48 -2.50 -4.15 -1.25
N ARG A 49 -1.81 -5.26 -1.58
CA ARG A 49 -2.18 -6.11 -2.72
C ARG A 49 -2.42 -7.56 -2.34
N ASN A 50 -3.38 -8.19 -3.06
CA ASN A 50 -3.61 -9.63 -3.07
C ASN A 50 -3.74 -10.22 -1.64
N LYS A 51 -2.94 -11.23 -1.32
CA LYS A 51 -3.01 -11.92 -0.03
C LYS A 51 -2.81 -10.99 1.17
N LYS A 52 -2.08 -9.90 0.98
CA LYS A 52 -1.81 -8.95 2.07
C LYS A 52 -3.04 -8.11 2.43
N LEU A 53 -4.05 -8.08 1.56
CA LEU A 53 -5.32 -7.39 1.87
C LEU A 53 -5.96 -7.92 3.16
N THR A 54 -5.79 -9.21 3.46
CA THR A 54 -6.34 -9.79 4.69
C THR A 54 -5.75 -9.18 5.96
N MET A 55 -4.56 -8.59 5.86
CA MET A 55 -3.92 -7.95 7.01
C MET A 55 -4.74 -6.79 7.57
N LEU A 56 -5.53 -6.13 6.75
CA LEU A 56 -6.38 -5.02 7.21
C LEU A 56 -7.40 -5.50 8.23
N ASP A 57 -8.05 -6.62 7.95
CA ASP A 57 -9.03 -7.18 8.87
C ASP A 57 -8.36 -7.92 10.02
N GLU A 58 -7.36 -8.73 9.75
CA GLU A 58 -6.65 -9.51 10.77
C GLU A 58 -6.03 -8.64 11.84
N LYS A 59 -5.53 -7.47 11.47
CA LYS A 59 -4.87 -6.54 12.38
C LYS A 59 -5.78 -5.40 12.82
N GLU A 60 -7.06 -5.46 12.42
CA GLU A 60 -8.06 -4.45 12.78
C GLU A 60 -7.60 -3.03 12.44
N ILE A 61 -7.15 -2.87 11.18
CA ILE A 61 -6.70 -1.58 10.67
C ILE A 61 -7.87 -0.86 10.03
N TYR A 62 -8.23 0.25 10.60
CA TYR A 62 -9.37 1.09 10.17
C TYR A 62 -8.92 2.54 10.04
N PRO A 63 -9.74 3.42 9.44
CA PRO A 63 -9.45 4.85 9.48
C PRO A 63 -9.20 5.31 10.91
N ASN A 64 -8.18 6.15 11.07
CA ASN A 64 -7.65 6.66 12.34
C ASN A 64 -6.73 5.70 13.09
N SER A 65 -6.45 4.51 12.55
CA SER A 65 -5.44 3.62 13.13
C SER A 65 -4.05 4.21 12.94
N THR A 66 -3.25 4.14 13.99
CA THR A 66 -1.82 4.47 13.90
C THR A 66 -1.06 3.20 13.56
N VAL A 67 -0.23 3.27 12.53
CA VAL A 67 0.46 2.09 11.98
C VAL A 67 1.90 2.39 11.66
N GLU A 68 2.69 1.32 11.55
CA GLU A 68 3.99 1.34 10.90
C GLU A 68 3.91 0.45 9.67
N ILE A 69 4.26 0.99 8.51
CA ILE A 69 4.32 0.19 7.30
C ILE A 69 5.76 -0.03 6.88
N GLU A 70 6.02 -1.22 6.34
CA GLU A 70 7.23 -1.54 5.62
C GLU A 70 6.86 -1.63 4.15
N PHE A 71 7.54 -0.86 3.32
CA PHE A 71 7.15 -0.73 1.92
C PHE A 71 8.36 -0.65 1.00
N SER A 72 8.11 -0.88 -0.28
CA SER A 72 9.08 -0.67 -1.34
C SER A 72 8.49 0.23 -2.41
N PHE A 73 9.35 0.85 -3.20
CA PHE A 73 8.92 1.57 -4.39
C PHE A 73 8.88 0.61 -5.57
N GLU A 74 7.87 0.79 -6.40
CA GLU A 74 7.72 0.02 -7.63
C GLU A 74 7.45 0.99 -8.77
N GLY A 75 8.36 1.04 -9.72
CA GLY A 75 8.18 1.86 -10.92
C GLY A 75 7.29 1.16 -11.93
N SER A 76 6.47 1.92 -12.61
CA SER A 76 5.69 1.42 -13.73
C SER A 76 5.54 2.49 -14.79
N GLU A 77 5.31 2.05 -16.04
CA GLU A 77 5.06 2.92 -17.16
C GLU A 77 3.80 2.48 -17.87
N LYS A 78 2.91 3.42 -18.14
CA LYS A 78 1.67 3.15 -18.85
C LYS A 78 1.29 4.36 -19.68
N ASN A 79 1.05 4.15 -20.97
CA ASN A 79 0.68 5.22 -21.91
C ASN A 79 1.69 6.37 -21.90
N SER A 80 2.98 6.05 -21.88
CA SER A 80 4.09 7.02 -21.82
C SER A 80 4.16 7.82 -20.53
N LYS A 81 3.35 7.47 -19.53
CA LYS A 81 3.43 8.06 -18.19
C LYS A 81 4.18 7.13 -17.25
N ARG A 82 4.96 7.71 -16.37
CA ARG A 82 5.77 6.98 -15.40
C ARG A 82 5.24 7.20 -14.00
N TYR A 83 5.16 6.11 -13.24
CA TYR A 83 4.62 6.11 -11.89
C TYR A 83 5.60 5.46 -10.93
N ASN A 84 5.65 5.99 -9.72
CA ASN A 84 6.29 5.34 -8.59
C ASN A 84 5.21 4.95 -7.60
N ASN A 85 4.99 3.65 -7.44
CA ASN A 85 3.99 3.13 -6.53
C ASN A 85 4.64 2.75 -5.20
N VAL A 86 3.98 3.04 -4.11
CA VAL A 86 4.39 2.62 -2.77
C VAL A 86 3.67 1.30 -2.48
N HIS A 87 4.43 0.21 -2.40
CA HIS A 87 3.89 -1.14 -2.24
C HIS A 87 4.15 -1.64 -0.82
N ILE A 88 3.10 -1.89 -0.07
CA ILE A 88 3.20 -2.38 1.31
C ILE A 88 3.67 -3.83 1.31
N LYS A 89 4.76 -4.09 2.03
CA LYS A 89 5.22 -5.43 2.36
C LYS A 89 4.57 -5.93 3.64
N SER A 90 4.53 -5.09 4.66
CA SER A 90 3.90 -5.43 5.93
C SER A 90 3.33 -4.18 6.59
N ILE A 91 2.37 -4.37 7.45
CA ILE A 91 1.74 -3.30 8.21
C ILE A 91 1.57 -3.76 9.65
N LYS A 92 1.90 -2.90 10.57
CA LYS A 92 1.82 -3.17 12.00
C LYS A 92 0.98 -2.09 12.66
N LYS A 93 -0.03 -2.50 13.40
CA LYS A 93 -0.84 -1.56 14.18
C LYS A 93 -0.10 -1.21 15.46
N LEU A 94 0.03 0.06 15.72
CA LEU A 94 0.71 0.58 16.90
C LEU A 94 -0.26 0.86 18.03
#